data_46cea793f5186c6ce67b51621dd5b7a4
#
_entry.id   46cea793f5186c6ce67b51621dd5b7a4
#
_cell.length_a   1.000
_cell.length_b   1.000
_cell.length_c   1.000
_cell.angle_alpha   90.00
_cell.angle_beta   90.00
_cell.angle_gamma   90.00
#
_symmetry.space_group_name_H-M   'P 1'
#
loop_
_entity.id
_entity.type
_entity.pdbx_description
1 polymer ?
#
loop_
_entity_poly.entity_id
_entity_poly.type
_entity_poly.pdbx_seq_one_letter_code
_entity_poly.pdbx_strand_id
1 'polypeptide(L)'
;MNRRNFVKPTGLTAAAITVMPDKSVFASFAGEKLKVAVIGVGLRGQNHLDLLLKRTDVEVVAICDIDEGMLSTAKAMVTKSGKPMPKIFTGGENEWKKMVLHKGLKAVVIATPWEWHKPMIIGSLEAG
;
A
#
# COMPACT_ATOMS: atom_id res chain seq x y z
N MET A 1 1.37 -5.53 -32.87
CA MET A 1 1.91 -4.18 -32.77
C MET A 1 3.40 -4.25 -32.46
N ASN A 2 4.24 -3.82 -33.38
CA ASN A 2 5.68 -3.97 -33.22
C ASN A 2 6.19 -2.80 -32.35
N ARG A 3 6.96 -3.09 -31.29
CA ARG A 3 7.52 -2.08 -30.38
C ARG A 3 8.32 -0.99 -31.09
N ARG A 4 8.85 -1.30 -32.27
CA ARG A 4 9.60 -0.34 -33.10
C ARG A 4 8.74 0.74 -33.76
N ASN A 5 7.44 0.51 -33.91
CA ASN A 5 6.53 1.46 -34.55
C ASN A 5 5.92 2.46 -33.58
N PHE A 6 6.06 2.22 -32.26
CA PHE A 6 5.58 3.13 -31.24
C PHE A 6 6.44 4.38 -31.12
N VAL A 7 7.71 4.31 -31.53
CA VAL A 7 8.69 5.39 -31.39
C VAL A 7 8.77 6.29 -32.63
N LYS A 8 8.16 5.89 -33.73
CA LYS A 8 8.24 6.62 -34.99
C LYS A 8 7.48 7.96 -35.12
N PRO A 9 6.44 8.24 -34.33
CA PRO A 9 5.79 9.57 -34.45
C PRO A 9 6.42 10.66 -33.60
N THR A 10 7.55 10.43 -33.00
CA THR A 10 8.07 11.31 -31.94
C THR A 10 8.90 12.50 -32.44
N GLY A 11 9.14 12.62 -33.73
CA GLY A 11 9.92 13.76 -34.25
C GLY A 11 9.22 15.12 -34.12
N LEU A 12 7.91 15.13 -34.18
CA LEU A 12 7.10 16.36 -34.14
C LEU A 12 6.53 16.69 -32.76
N THR A 13 6.50 15.74 -31.87
CA THR A 13 5.96 15.93 -30.53
C THR A 13 7.02 16.13 -29.47
N ALA A 14 8.28 16.12 -29.85
CA ALA A 14 9.39 16.41 -28.95
C ALA A 14 9.26 17.82 -28.31
N ALA A 15 8.65 18.76 -29.01
CA ALA A 15 8.36 20.07 -28.45
C ALA A 15 7.26 20.06 -27.38
N ALA A 16 6.34 19.08 -27.43
CA ALA A 16 5.29 18.96 -26.45
C ALA A 16 5.76 18.25 -25.15
N ILE A 17 6.87 17.53 -25.24
CA ILE A 17 7.47 16.84 -24.08
C ILE A 17 8.26 17.80 -23.20
N THR A 18 8.57 18.97 -23.71
CA THR A 18 9.11 20.08 -22.90
C THR A 18 8.03 20.77 -22.04
N VAL A 19 6.78 20.32 -22.10
CA VAL A 19 5.87 20.59 -21.01
C VAL A 19 6.39 19.77 -19.82
N MET A 20 7.31 20.38 -19.11
CA MET A 20 7.67 19.91 -17.78
C MET A 20 6.38 19.57 -17.07
N PRO A 21 6.27 18.38 -16.46
CA PRO A 21 5.13 18.11 -15.61
C PRO A 21 5.05 19.31 -14.68
N ASP A 22 3.96 20.01 -14.78
CA ASP A 22 3.72 21.20 -14.00
C ASP A 22 4.04 20.84 -12.54
N LYS A 23 4.89 21.60 -11.91
CA LYS A 23 5.22 21.41 -10.50
C LYS A 23 3.96 21.29 -9.64
N SER A 24 2.84 21.82 -10.11
CA SER A 24 1.54 21.68 -9.49
C SER A 24 1.04 20.24 -9.44
N VAL A 25 1.36 19.39 -10.44
CA VAL A 25 0.97 17.97 -10.44
C VAL A 25 1.75 17.21 -9.37
N PHE A 26 3.05 17.44 -9.24
CA PHE A 26 3.84 16.86 -8.14
C PHE A 26 3.45 17.44 -6.79
N ALA A 27 3.13 18.73 -6.72
CA ALA A 27 2.69 19.38 -5.48
C ALA A 27 1.33 18.85 -5.01
N SER A 28 0.41 18.50 -5.91
CA SER A 28 -0.88 17.91 -5.54
C SER A 28 -0.74 16.48 -5.02
N PHE A 29 0.29 15.75 -5.43
CA PHE A 29 0.62 14.44 -4.84
C PHE A 29 1.48 14.55 -3.58
N ALA A 30 2.24 15.61 -3.40
CA ALA A 30 3.14 15.82 -2.26
C ALA A 30 2.38 16.06 -0.94
N GLY A 31 1.11 16.47 -0.99
CA GLY A 31 0.26 16.68 0.19
C GLY A 31 -0.53 15.45 0.64
N GLU A 32 -0.74 14.48 -0.25
CA GLU A 32 -1.49 13.26 0.06
C GLU A 32 -0.56 12.07 0.27
N LYS A 33 -0.68 11.46 1.44
CA LYS A 33 0.03 10.21 1.74
C LYS A 33 -0.69 9.04 1.08
N LEU A 34 0.11 8.10 0.57
CA LEU A 34 -0.40 6.85 0.04
C LEU A 34 -0.93 5.99 1.19
N LYS A 35 -2.23 5.72 1.20
CA LYS A 35 -2.86 4.87 2.22
C LYS A 35 -2.61 3.41 1.93
N VAL A 36 -1.95 2.74 2.86
CA VAL A 36 -1.51 1.35 2.74
C VAL A 36 -2.07 0.53 3.90
N ALA A 37 -2.46 -0.70 3.61
CA ALA A 37 -2.82 -1.68 4.61
C ALA A 37 -1.82 -2.85 4.62
N VAL A 38 -1.67 -3.51 5.75
CA VAL A 38 -0.78 -4.66 5.91
C VAL A 38 -1.60 -5.86 6.39
N ILE A 39 -1.56 -6.95 5.65
CA ILE A 39 -2.15 -8.24 6.03
C ILE A 39 -1.02 -9.19 6.42
N GLY A 40 -1.05 -9.62 7.66
CA GLY A 40 0.00 -10.45 8.23
C GLY A 40 1.15 -9.62 8.81
N VAL A 41 1.25 -9.59 10.13
CA VAL A 41 2.29 -8.88 10.86
C VAL A 41 3.15 -9.83 11.70
N GLY A 42 3.40 -11.02 11.15
CA GLY A 42 4.45 -11.92 11.61
C GLY A 42 5.83 -11.33 11.29
N LEU A 43 6.89 -12.12 11.37
CA LEU A 43 8.27 -11.64 11.19
C LEU A 43 8.46 -10.83 9.91
N ARG A 44 7.98 -11.32 8.78
CA ARG A 44 8.08 -10.61 7.48
C ARG A 44 7.21 -9.37 7.44
N GLY A 45 5.97 -9.48 7.93
CA GLY A 45 5.05 -8.36 7.98
C GLY A 45 5.57 -7.22 8.86
N GLN A 46 6.22 -7.53 9.96
CA GLN A 46 6.87 -6.55 10.84
C GLN A 46 8.00 -5.81 10.11
N ASN A 47 8.82 -6.53 9.33
CA ASN A 47 9.86 -5.90 8.52
C ASN A 47 9.28 -4.91 7.51
N HIS A 48 8.22 -5.29 6.82
CA HIS A 48 7.53 -4.40 5.89
C HIS A 48 6.88 -3.22 6.60
N LEU A 49 6.25 -3.47 7.75
CA LEU A 49 5.65 -2.42 8.57
C LEU A 49 6.70 -1.40 9.03
N ASP A 50 7.86 -1.86 9.49
CA ASP A 50 8.95 -0.97 9.90
C ASP A 50 9.40 -0.05 8.77
N LEU A 51 9.57 -0.61 7.56
CA LEU A 51 9.92 0.18 6.38
C LEU A 51 8.84 1.22 6.03
N LEU A 52 7.57 0.84 6.10
CA LEU A 52 6.45 1.74 5.83
C LEU A 52 6.37 2.87 6.86
N LEU A 53 6.57 2.55 8.13
CA LEU A 53 6.53 3.54 9.22
C LEU A 53 7.66 4.59 9.13
N LYS A 54 8.78 4.26 8.49
CA LYS A 54 9.88 5.18 8.25
C LYS A 54 9.64 6.13 7.08
N ARG A 55 8.65 5.85 6.23
CA ARG A 55 8.34 6.69 5.07
C ARG A 55 7.45 7.88 5.47
N THR A 56 7.70 9.00 4.82
CA THR A 56 6.90 10.22 5.00
C THR A 56 5.75 10.35 4.01
N ASP A 57 5.82 9.61 2.90
CA ASP A 57 4.84 9.61 1.80
C ASP A 57 3.77 8.51 1.91
N VAL A 58 3.85 7.69 2.96
CA VAL A 58 2.96 6.54 3.18
C VAL A 58 2.29 6.67 4.55
N GLU A 59 1.01 6.33 4.60
CA GLU A 59 0.23 6.20 5.82
C GLU A 59 -0.29 4.77 5.93
N VAL A 60 0.07 4.07 7.00
CA VAL A 60 -0.49 2.76 7.30
C VAL A 60 -1.83 2.96 7.98
N VAL A 61 -2.91 2.70 7.26
CA VAL A 61 -4.29 2.98 7.71
C VAL A 61 -4.97 1.77 8.33
N ALA A 62 -4.49 0.57 8.05
CA ALA A 62 -5.08 -0.67 8.57
C ALA A 62 -4.05 -1.79 8.68
N ILE A 63 -4.21 -2.63 9.69
CA ILE A 63 -3.41 -3.83 9.92
C ILE A 63 -4.36 -4.98 10.22
N CYS A 64 -4.11 -6.14 9.63
CA CYS A 64 -4.89 -7.35 9.86
C CYS A 64 -3.97 -8.52 10.19
N ASP A 65 -4.27 -9.23 11.25
CA ASP A 65 -3.69 -10.53 11.60
C ASP A 65 -4.67 -11.32 12.47
N ILE A 66 -4.57 -12.63 12.45
CA ILE A 66 -5.33 -13.53 13.33
C ILE A 66 -4.64 -13.70 14.69
N ASP A 67 -3.35 -13.43 14.77
CA ASP A 67 -2.54 -13.59 15.97
C ASP A 67 -2.48 -12.28 16.77
N GLU A 68 -3.07 -12.28 17.95
CA GLU A 68 -3.09 -11.10 18.82
C GLU A 68 -1.70 -10.71 19.35
N GLY A 69 -0.80 -11.68 19.54
CA GLY A 69 0.57 -11.43 19.96
C GLY A 69 1.34 -10.66 18.88
N MET A 70 1.19 -11.05 17.62
CA MET A 70 1.79 -10.34 16.48
C MET A 70 1.21 -8.95 16.31
N LEU A 71 -0.09 -8.79 16.49
CA LEU A 71 -0.75 -7.48 16.48
C LEU A 71 -0.26 -6.58 17.62
N SER A 72 -0.05 -7.13 18.80
CA SER A 72 0.49 -6.38 19.93
C SER A 72 1.89 -5.83 19.63
N THR A 73 2.75 -6.64 19.02
CA THR A 73 4.07 -6.21 18.55
C THR A 73 3.96 -5.11 17.49
N ALA A 74 3.08 -5.29 16.52
CA ALA A 74 2.85 -4.29 15.47
C ALA A 74 2.36 -2.95 16.03
N LYS A 75 1.42 -2.99 16.98
CA LYS A 75 0.94 -1.80 17.68
C LYS A 75 2.06 -1.07 18.42
N ALA A 76 2.94 -1.81 19.10
CA ALA A 76 4.09 -1.24 19.77
C ALA A 76 5.05 -0.55 18.80
N MET A 77 5.27 -1.14 17.63
CA MET A 77 6.07 -0.53 16.55
C MET A 77 5.47 0.79 16.07
N VAL A 78 4.16 0.83 15.86
CA VAL A 78 3.45 2.05 15.45
C VAL A 78 3.55 3.13 16.51
N THR A 79 3.31 2.78 17.75
CA THR A 79 3.43 3.71 18.89
C THR A 79 4.83 4.29 18.99
N LYS A 80 5.87 3.45 18.86
CA LYS A 80 7.27 3.89 18.89
C LYS A 80 7.61 4.83 17.73
N SER A 81 6.97 4.65 16.56
CA SER A 81 7.20 5.50 15.40
C SER A 81 6.60 6.90 15.53
N GLY A 82 5.70 7.12 16.47
CA GLY A 82 4.95 8.37 16.62
C GLY A 82 3.86 8.59 15.58
N LYS A 83 3.60 7.62 14.72
CA LYS A 83 2.55 7.68 13.70
C LYS A 83 1.17 7.37 14.29
N PRO A 84 0.07 7.83 13.64
CA PRO A 84 -1.28 7.47 14.06
C PRO A 84 -1.50 5.95 14.07
N MET A 85 -2.26 5.46 15.05
CA MET A 85 -2.59 4.05 15.15
C MET A 85 -3.54 3.64 14.01
N PRO A 86 -3.16 2.65 13.18
CA PRO A 86 -4.03 2.13 12.15
C PRO A 86 -5.21 1.37 12.75
N LYS A 87 -6.28 1.22 11.96
CA LYS A 87 -7.41 0.36 12.33
C LYS A 87 -6.96 -1.10 12.34
N ILE A 88 -7.30 -1.80 13.41
CA ILE A 88 -6.92 -3.21 13.60
C ILE A 88 -8.08 -4.11 13.23
N PHE A 89 -7.80 -5.09 12.39
CA PHE A 89 -8.73 -6.14 11.99
C PHE A 89 -8.22 -7.48 12.49
N THR A 90 -8.97 -8.12 13.34
CA THR A 90 -8.62 -9.40 13.95
C THR A 90 -9.90 -10.17 14.35
N GLY A 91 -9.73 -11.41 14.78
CA GLY A 91 -10.83 -12.23 15.26
C GLY A 91 -11.30 -13.31 14.29
N GLY A 92 -10.78 -13.35 13.07
CA GLY A 92 -11.12 -14.39 12.11
C GLY A 92 -10.30 -14.33 10.84
N GLU A 93 -10.28 -15.44 10.14
CA GLU A 93 -9.53 -15.60 8.88
C GLU A 93 -10.03 -14.70 7.73
N ASN A 94 -11.24 -14.19 7.84
CA ASN A 94 -11.88 -13.36 6.81
C ASN A 94 -11.90 -11.87 7.13
N GLU A 95 -11.31 -11.44 8.23
CA GLU A 95 -11.30 -10.03 8.62
C GLU A 95 -10.57 -9.14 7.61
N TRP A 96 -9.59 -9.67 6.89
CA TRP A 96 -8.91 -8.95 5.81
C TRP A 96 -9.87 -8.49 4.71
N LYS A 97 -10.97 -9.21 4.48
CA LYS A 97 -11.99 -8.83 3.48
C LYS A 97 -12.67 -7.51 3.84
N LYS A 98 -12.87 -7.27 5.12
CA LYS A 98 -13.41 -5.99 5.61
C LYS A 98 -12.37 -4.89 5.47
N MET A 99 -11.12 -5.21 5.73
CA MET A 99 -10.02 -4.25 5.67
C MET A 99 -9.79 -3.69 4.26
N VAL A 100 -9.85 -4.54 3.23
CA VAL A 100 -9.63 -4.12 1.85
C VAL A 100 -10.73 -3.20 1.31
N LEU A 101 -11.86 -3.10 2.00
CA LEU A 101 -12.93 -2.16 1.70
C LEU A 101 -12.69 -0.77 2.30
N HIS A 102 -11.59 -0.56 3.00
CA HIS A 102 -11.28 0.74 3.61
C HIS A 102 -11.21 1.84 2.55
N LYS A 103 -11.98 2.90 2.76
CA LYS A 103 -12.09 4.00 1.81
C LYS A 103 -10.74 4.71 1.63
N GLY A 104 -10.34 4.87 0.38
CA GLY A 104 -9.11 5.56 0.03
C GLY A 104 -7.85 4.69 0.09
N LEU A 105 -7.99 3.39 0.39
CA LEU A 105 -6.90 2.44 0.35
C LEU A 105 -6.32 2.34 -1.06
N LYS A 106 -5.00 2.45 -1.20
CA LYS A 106 -4.29 2.45 -2.49
C LYS A 106 -3.37 1.26 -2.68
N ALA A 107 -2.89 0.68 -1.60
CA ALA A 107 -2.01 -0.49 -1.66
C ALA A 107 -2.23 -1.41 -0.47
N VAL A 108 -1.99 -2.69 -0.69
CA VAL A 108 -2.04 -3.73 0.34
C VAL A 108 -0.75 -4.52 0.31
N VAL A 109 -0.09 -4.62 1.45
CA VAL A 109 1.07 -5.50 1.63
C VAL A 109 0.57 -6.80 2.25
N ILE A 110 0.84 -7.92 1.58
CA ILE A 110 0.40 -9.25 2.02
C ILE A 110 1.64 -10.06 2.42
N ALA A 111 1.73 -10.38 3.69
CA ALA A 111 2.82 -11.13 4.29
C ALA A 111 2.32 -12.34 5.12
N THR A 112 1.26 -12.96 4.63
CA THR A 112 0.63 -14.16 5.21
C THR A 112 1.27 -15.43 4.65
N PRO A 113 0.93 -16.65 5.18
CA PRO A 113 1.33 -17.91 4.57
C PRO A 113 0.86 -18.03 3.11
N TRP A 114 1.57 -18.83 2.33
CA TRP A 114 1.43 -18.90 0.85
C TRP A 114 0.02 -19.25 0.38
N GLU A 115 -0.68 -20.12 1.08
CA GLU A 115 -2.05 -20.53 0.76
C GLU A 115 -3.04 -19.37 0.75
N TRP A 116 -2.74 -18.30 1.48
CA TRP A 116 -3.58 -17.12 1.58
C TRP A 116 -3.27 -16.04 0.53
N HIS A 117 -2.09 -16.08 -0.10
CA HIS A 117 -1.66 -15.04 -1.04
C HIS A 117 -2.64 -14.87 -2.20
N LYS A 118 -3.00 -15.96 -2.87
CA LYS A 118 -3.90 -15.91 -4.02
C LYS A 118 -5.27 -15.29 -3.70
N PRO A 119 -6.03 -15.79 -2.71
CA PRO A 119 -7.33 -15.20 -2.40
C PRO A 119 -7.21 -13.76 -1.92
N MET A 120 -6.18 -13.41 -1.17
CA MET A 120 -5.99 -12.05 -0.66
C MET A 120 -5.60 -11.06 -1.77
N ILE A 121 -4.77 -11.47 -2.72
CA ILE A 121 -4.41 -10.65 -3.88
C ILE A 121 -5.65 -10.38 -4.73
N ILE A 122 -6.38 -11.43 -5.08
CA ILE A 122 -7.60 -11.32 -5.90
C ILE A 122 -8.63 -10.43 -5.21
N GLY A 123 -8.95 -10.71 -3.96
CA GLY A 123 -9.91 -9.93 -3.19
C GLY A 123 -9.52 -8.46 -3.00
N SER A 124 -8.24 -8.19 -2.86
CA SER A 124 -7.75 -6.81 -2.77
C SER A 124 -7.92 -6.06 -4.09
N LEU A 125 -7.63 -6.71 -5.21
CA LEU A 125 -7.80 -6.12 -6.54
C LEU A 125 -9.28 -5.91 -6.89
N GLU A 126 -10.15 -6.84 -6.52
CA GLU A 126 -11.60 -6.73 -6.73
C GLU A 126 -12.23 -5.60 -5.91
N ALA A 127 -11.67 -5.30 -4.76
CA ALA A 127 -12.12 -4.19 -3.92
C ALA A 127 -11.72 -2.80 -4.49
N GLY A 128 -10.87 -2.78 -5.50
CA GLY A 128 -10.38 -1.55 -6.12
C GLY A 128 -9.15 -1.01 -5.43
#